data_bbe7c5d8bc53d10e2fdd42860f2511b1
#
_entry.id   bbe7c5d8bc53d10e2fdd42860f2511b1
#
_cell.length_a   1.000
_cell.length_b   1.000
_cell.length_c   1.000
_cell.angle_alpha   90.00
_cell.angle_beta   90.00
_cell.angle_gamma   90.00
#
_symmetry.space_group_name_H-M   'P 1'
#
loop_
_entity.id
_entity.type
_entity.pdbx_description
1 polymer ?
#
loop_
_entity_poly.entity_id
_entity_poly.type
_entity_poly.pdbx_seq_one_letter_code
_entity_poly.pdbx_strand_id
1 'polypeptide(L)'
;MHVPPSVPGTRARTAHYTSGVSTQPARKSSSSHVEGARSPRIGVIGGGQLARMMIPAAIELDLDLHVLATAPDESAARVSTHVMLGRHDDPEAVTAFARSVDVVTFDHEHVPTGLLHALEHEGVVVRPGPNALVYAQDKLAMRARLSELGHPCPRWWRVETEADLETALRESGGDLILKTARGGYDGHGVMRVEALEDARDWLERGQPLLAEERVPFVRELSAQVARRPGGEIATYPVTESEQKDGVCFRVSAPAPNLAPEVAERARTLAANIASDLEVVGMLAVELFEYPDGRIAVNELAMRPHNTGHWSMDGCVTSQFEQHLRAVADLPLGDTTPTAAWTVMVNTLGSTRENLAEGAREALANDPGIKLHLYGKSVRAGRKLGHVTALGSDLEETERRARAAAHTIVTGDESKE
;
A
#
# COMPACT_ATOMS: atom_id res chain seq x y z
N MET A 1 -67.93 18.75 -5.60
CA MET A 1 -68.36 18.14 -6.86
C MET A 1 -67.59 18.80 -8.00
N HIS A 2 -66.57 18.15 -8.50
CA HIS A 2 -65.97 18.51 -9.79
C HIS A 2 -65.38 17.21 -10.38
N VAL A 3 -65.99 16.80 -11.52
CA VAL A 3 -65.65 15.61 -12.28
C VAL A 3 -64.61 16.04 -13.33
N PRO A 4 -63.50 15.32 -13.55
CA PRO A 4 -62.60 15.62 -14.64
C PRO A 4 -63.06 14.85 -15.92
N PRO A 5 -62.71 15.33 -17.12
CA PRO A 5 -63.22 14.83 -18.39
C PRO A 5 -62.44 13.62 -18.89
N SER A 6 -63.13 12.76 -19.64
CA SER A 6 -62.74 11.54 -20.31
C SER A 6 -61.78 11.76 -21.47
N VAL A 7 -60.79 10.86 -21.63
CA VAL A 7 -59.82 10.79 -22.78
C VAL A 7 -60.36 9.77 -23.79
N PRO A 8 -60.31 10.06 -25.12
CA PRO A 8 -60.84 9.14 -26.17
C PRO A 8 -59.82 8.04 -26.52
N GLY A 9 -60.41 6.87 -26.82
CA GLY A 9 -59.69 5.64 -27.12
C GLY A 9 -58.93 5.66 -28.44
N THR A 10 -57.78 5.01 -28.44
CA THR A 10 -56.95 4.78 -29.64
C THR A 10 -57.20 3.37 -30.17
N ARG A 11 -57.63 3.27 -31.42
CA ARG A 11 -57.89 2.02 -32.16
C ARG A 11 -56.57 1.29 -32.44
N ALA A 12 -56.54 -0.03 -32.09
CA ALA A 12 -55.51 -0.96 -32.51
C ALA A 12 -55.57 -1.18 -34.05
N ARG A 13 -54.45 -1.04 -34.71
CA ARG A 13 -54.22 -1.46 -36.10
C ARG A 13 -53.52 -2.84 -36.08
N THR A 14 -54.20 -3.85 -36.54
CA THR A 14 -53.64 -5.17 -36.81
C THR A 14 -52.84 -5.11 -38.10
N ALA A 15 -51.53 -5.34 -38.06
CA ALA A 15 -50.69 -5.50 -39.25
C ALA A 15 -50.48 -7.00 -39.50
N HIS A 16 -50.95 -7.46 -40.66
CA HIS A 16 -50.66 -8.78 -41.19
C HIS A 16 -49.23 -8.83 -41.71
N TYR A 17 -48.38 -9.66 -41.15
CA TYR A 17 -47.06 -9.99 -41.70
C TYR A 17 -47.19 -11.21 -42.62
N THR A 18 -46.96 -11.00 -43.92
CA THR A 18 -46.77 -12.08 -44.89
C THR A 18 -45.33 -12.51 -44.90
N SER A 19 -45.08 -13.80 -44.65
CA SER A 19 -43.77 -14.44 -44.67
C SER A 19 -43.27 -14.60 -46.12
N GLY A 20 -42.27 -13.82 -46.51
CA GLY A 20 -41.48 -14.06 -47.71
C GLY A 20 -40.17 -14.75 -47.33
N VAL A 21 -40.04 -16.02 -47.64
CA VAL A 21 -38.76 -16.76 -47.49
C VAL A 21 -37.86 -16.40 -48.66
N SER A 22 -36.84 -15.58 -48.45
CA SER A 22 -35.75 -15.32 -49.38
C SER A 22 -34.58 -16.25 -49.04
N THR A 23 -34.31 -17.23 -49.86
CA THR A 23 -33.11 -18.09 -49.79
C THR A 23 -31.91 -17.32 -50.35
N GLN A 24 -31.12 -16.68 -49.51
CA GLN A 24 -29.77 -16.27 -49.82
C GLN A 24 -28.74 -17.37 -49.47
N PRO A 25 -27.72 -17.61 -50.31
CA PRO A 25 -26.73 -18.62 -50.04
C PRO A 25 -25.87 -18.25 -48.84
N ALA A 26 -25.66 -19.20 -47.92
CA ALA A 26 -24.88 -19.05 -46.73
C ALA A 26 -23.43 -18.52 -47.09
N ARG A 27 -23.13 -17.26 -46.69
CA ARG A 27 -21.77 -16.80 -46.61
C ARG A 27 -21.05 -17.66 -45.57
N LYS A 28 -20.04 -18.41 -45.99
CA LYS A 28 -19.06 -19.02 -45.08
C LYS A 28 -18.40 -17.89 -44.30
N SER A 29 -18.86 -17.67 -43.06
CA SER A 29 -18.08 -16.88 -42.10
C SER A 29 -16.81 -17.66 -41.80
N SER A 30 -15.69 -17.24 -42.33
CA SER A 30 -14.38 -17.59 -41.76
C SER A 30 -14.37 -17.00 -40.35
N SER A 31 -14.75 -17.81 -39.36
CA SER A 31 -14.42 -17.49 -37.99
C SER A 31 -12.91 -17.62 -37.86
N SER A 32 -12.18 -16.52 -38.15
CA SER A 32 -10.90 -16.31 -37.51
C SER A 32 -11.23 -16.26 -36.02
N HIS A 33 -10.99 -17.35 -35.29
CA HIS A 33 -10.78 -17.26 -33.87
C HIS A 33 -9.65 -16.26 -33.68
N VAL A 34 -10.00 -15.01 -33.32
CA VAL A 34 -9.07 -14.15 -32.62
C VAL A 34 -8.81 -14.94 -31.35
N GLU A 35 -7.64 -15.57 -31.24
CA GLU A 35 -7.14 -16.05 -29.97
C GLU A 35 -7.32 -14.86 -29.03
N GLY A 36 -8.24 -14.96 -28.05
CA GLY A 36 -8.51 -13.89 -27.12
C GLY A 36 -7.20 -13.54 -26.44
N ALA A 37 -6.84 -12.29 -26.42
CA ALA A 37 -5.67 -11.83 -25.70
C ALA A 37 -5.82 -12.37 -24.27
N ARG A 38 -4.89 -13.22 -23.85
CA ARG A 38 -4.86 -13.80 -22.50
C ARG A 38 -4.70 -12.68 -21.48
N SER A 39 -5.44 -12.74 -20.36
CA SER A 39 -5.28 -11.83 -19.23
C SER A 39 -3.83 -11.85 -18.74
N PRO A 40 -3.21 -10.67 -18.46
CA PRO A 40 -1.86 -10.59 -17.94
C PRO A 40 -1.70 -11.36 -16.63
N ARG A 41 -0.65 -12.18 -16.54
CA ARG A 41 -0.28 -12.88 -15.30
C ARG A 41 0.65 -11.99 -14.48
N ILE A 42 0.19 -11.64 -13.28
CA ILE A 42 0.97 -10.83 -12.34
C ILE A 42 1.45 -11.73 -11.21
N GLY A 43 2.76 -11.84 -11.05
CA GLY A 43 3.38 -12.57 -9.96
C GLY A 43 3.71 -11.65 -8.78
N VAL A 44 3.19 -11.97 -7.60
CA VAL A 44 3.52 -11.26 -6.35
C VAL A 44 4.47 -12.12 -5.54
N ILE A 45 5.70 -11.63 -5.30
CA ILE A 45 6.64 -12.29 -4.40
C ILE A 45 6.32 -11.88 -2.97
N GLY A 46 5.90 -12.87 -2.16
CA GLY A 46 5.43 -12.73 -0.79
C GLY A 46 3.95 -13.05 -0.65
N GLY A 47 3.61 -13.90 0.35
CA GLY A 47 2.24 -14.37 0.62
C GLY A 47 1.52 -13.59 1.72
N GLY A 48 1.92 -12.36 2.00
CA GLY A 48 1.42 -11.54 3.11
C GLY A 48 0.07 -10.89 2.87
N GLN A 49 -0.26 -9.91 3.73
CA GLN A 49 -1.56 -9.23 3.65
C GLN A 49 -1.68 -8.31 2.43
N LEU A 50 -0.58 -7.73 1.93
CA LEU A 50 -0.65 -6.84 0.78
C LEU A 50 -1.00 -7.63 -0.49
N ALA A 51 -0.35 -8.77 -0.71
CA ALA A 51 -0.72 -9.69 -1.78
C ALA A 51 -2.18 -10.15 -1.66
N ARG A 52 -2.66 -10.49 -0.43
CA ARG A 52 -4.06 -10.84 -0.20
C ARG A 52 -5.02 -9.73 -0.62
N MET A 53 -4.70 -8.47 -0.29
CA MET A 53 -5.55 -7.32 -0.62
C MET A 53 -5.47 -6.89 -2.09
N MET A 54 -4.47 -7.36 -2.85
CA MET A 54 -4.42 -7.20 -4.32
C MET A 54 -5.42 -8.13 -5.03
N ILE A 55 -5.78 -9.29 -4.44
CA ILE A 55 -6.61 -10.31 -5.10
C ILE A 55 -7.98 -9.77 -5.53
N PRO A 56 -8.77 -9.07 -4.69
CA PRO A 56 -10.05 -8.51 -5.12
C PRO A 56 -9.91 -7.58 -6.34
N ALA A 57 -8.95 -6.68 -6.32
CA ALA A 57 -8.69 -5.77 -7.43
C ALA A 57 -8.23 -6.51 -8.71
N ALA A 58 -7.45 -7.57 -8.57
CA ALA A 58 -7.07 -8.41 -9.72
C ALA A 58 -8.28 -9.08 -10.36
N ILE A 59 -9.24 -9.57 -9.56
CA ILE A 59 -10.50 -10.16 -10.03
C ILE A 59 -11.31 -9.12 -10.81
N GLU A 60 -11.46 -7.91 -10.29
CA GLU A 60 -12.22 -6.83 -10.92
C GLU A 60 -11.59 -6.36 -12.25
N LEU A 61 -10.26 -6.45 -12.37
CA LEU A 61 -9.51 -6.07 -13.57
C LEU A 61 -9.29 -7.23 -14.56
N ASP A 62 -9.82 -8.41 -14.28
CA ASP A 62 -9.57 -9.65 -15.05
C ASP A 62 -8.07 -9.95 -15.21
N LEU A 63 -7.29 -9.75 -14.14
CA LEU A 63 -5.86 -10.05 -14.06
C LEU A 63 -5.66 -11.41 -13.36
N ASP A 64 -4.74 -12.22 -13.90
CA ASP A 64 -4.38 -13.51 -13.31
C ASP A 64 -3.27 -13.34 -12.27
N LEU A 65 -3.65 -13.29 -10.99
CA LEU A 65 -2.72 -13.03 -9.89
C LEU A 65 -2.13 -14.32 -9.32
N HIS A 66 -0.82 -14.47 -9.42
CA HIS A 66 -0.03 -15.56 -8.88
C HIS A 66 0.74 -15.11 -7.63
N VAL A 67 0.92 -16.00 -6.66
CA VAL A 67 1.61 -15.68 -5.40
C VAL A 67 2.75 -16.66 -5.16
N LEU A 68 3.96 -16.15 -4.89
CA LEU A 68 5.05 -16.93 -4.31
C LEU A 68 4.99 -16.78 -2.78
N ALA A 69 4.63 -17.84 -2.08
CA ALA A 69 4.48 -17.87 -0.62
C ALA A 69 5.46 -18.86 0.02
N THR A 70 5.88 -18.61 1.25
CA THR A 70 6.77 -19.53 1.98
C THR A 70 6.02 -20.70 2.61
N ALA A 71 4.70 -20.53 2.84
CA ALA A 71 3.85 -21.56 3.42
C ALA A 71 2.40 -21.46 2.90
N PRO A 72 1.66 -22.58 2.85
CA PRO A 72 0.29 -22.61 2.32
C PRO A 72 -0.73 -21.90 3.24
N ASP A 73 -0.38 -21.65 4.48
CA ASP A 73 -1.21 -20.93 5.47
C ASP A 73 -0.93 -19.42 5.53
N GLU A 74 -0.06 -18.89 4.68
CA GLU A 74 0.14 -17.45 4.56
C GLU A 74 -1.12 -16.73 4.08
N SER A 75 -1.22 -15.46 4.44
CA SER A 75 -2.41 -14.62 4.28
C SER A 75 -3.00 -14.66 2.86
N ALA A 76 -2.17 -14.47 1.83
CA ALA A 76 -2.59 -14.52 0.44
C ALA A 76 -2.73 -15.96 -0.08
N ALA A 77 -1.84 -16.88 0.31
CA ALA A 77 -1.85 -18.26 -0.14
C ALA A 77 -3.17 -18.98 0.19
N ARG A 78 -3.81 -18.62 1.31
CA ARG A 78 -5.10 -19.19 1.72
C ARG A 78 -6.29 -18.83 0.81
N VAL A 79 -6.18 -17.82 -0.02
CA VAL A 79 -7.28 -17.28 -0.83
C VAL A 79 -6.92 -17.10 -2.31
N SER A 80 -5.66 -17.30 -2.68
CA SER A 80 -5.20 -17.29 -4.07
C SER A 80 -5.50 -18.63 -4.75
N THR A 81 -5.85 -18.58 -6.02
CA THR A 81 -6.01 -19.78 -6.87
C THR A 81 -4.69 -20.27 -7.45
N HIS A 82 -3.68 -19.40 -7.53
CA HIS A 82 -2.37 -19.70 -8.09
C HIS A 82 -1.28 -19.41 -7.06
N VAL A 83 -0.80 -20.46 -6.39
CA VAL A 83 0.24 -20.39 -5.36
C VAL A 83 1.40 -21.31 -5.73
N MET A 84 2.61 -20.74 -5.76
CA MET A 84 3.85 -21.49 -5.75
C MET A 84 4.46 -21.36 -4.36
N LEU A 85 4.97 -22.47 -3.81
CA LEU A 85 5.68 -22.45 -2.54
C LEU A 85 7.19 -22.29 -2.79
N GLY A 86 7.79 -21.30 -2.14
CA GLY A 86 9.20 -20.98 -2.21
C GLY A 86 9.56 -19.74 -1.41
N ARG A 87 10.83 -19.62 -1.04
CA ARG A 87 11.31 -18.43 -0.30
C ARG A 87 11.68 -17.33 -1.29
N HIS A 88 11.49 -16.08 -0.88
CA HIS A 88 11.84 -14.89 -1.67
C HIS A 88 13.36 -14.69 -1.87
N ASP A 89 14.19 -15.37 -1.10
CA ASP A 89 15.65 -15.36 -1.15
C ASP A 89 16.25 -16.65 -1.77
N ASP A 90 15.40 -17.56 -2.25
CA ASP A 90 15.79 -18.76 -2.98
C ASP A 90 15.83 -18.46 -4.49
N PRO A 91 17.04 -18.43 -5.12
CA PRO A 91 17.16 -18.08 -6.53
C PRO A 91 16.42 -19.03 -7.47
N GLU A 92 16.36 -20.33 -7.15
CA GLU A 92 15.68 -21.32 -7.99
C GLU A 92 14.16 -21.13 -7.94
N ALA A 93 13.60 -20.99 -6.74
CA ALA A 93 12.17 -20.78 -6.56
C ALA A 93 11.70 -19.45 -7.18
N VAL A 94 12.44 -18.36 -6.94
CA VAL A 94 12.10 -17.04 -7.49
C VAL A 94 12.20 -17.02 -9.01
N THR A 95 13.27 -17.62 -9.59
CA THR A 95 13.43 -17.70 -11.05
C THR A 95 12.33 -18.55 -11.70
N ALA A 96 12.01 -19.70 -11.13
CA ALA A 96 10.93 -20.57 -11.64
C ALA A 96 9.57 -19.84 -11.59
N PHE A 97 9.29 -19.14 -10.50
CA PHE A 97 8.09 -18.34 -10.35
C PHE A 97 8.04 -17.19 -11.37
N ALA A 98 9.11 -16.41 -11.48
CA ALA A 98 9.18 -15.26 -12.37
C ALA A 98 8.97 -15.63 -13.85
N ARG A 99 9.47 -16.80 -14.28
CA ARG A 99 9.26 -17.32 -15.64
C ARG A 99 7.82 -17.79 -15.91
N SER A 100 7.01 -17.99 -14.87
CA SER A 100 5.61 -18.43 -15.01
C SER A 100 4.61 -17.27 -15.19
N VAL A 101 5.04 -16.03 -15.01
CA VAL A 101 4.22 -14.83 -15.04
C VAL A 101 4.71 -13.82 -16.09
N ASP A 102 3.92 -12.79 -16.37
CA ASP A 102 4.27 -11.77 -17.37
C ASP A 102 4.95 -10.54 -16.73
N VAL A 103 4.67 -10.27 -15.45
CA VAL A 103 5.31 -9.23 -14.65
C VAL A 103 5.41 -9.67 -13.19
N VAL A 104 6.53 -9.33 -12.53
CA VAL A 104 6.79 -9.59 -11.11
C VAL A 104 6.62 -8.30 -10.31
N THR A 105 5.92 -8.39 -9.18
CA THR A 105 5.82 -7.34 -8.16
C THR A 105 5.95 -7.94 -6.76
N PHE A 106 5.76 -7.14 -5.70
CA PHE A 106 6.17 -7.53 -4.34
C PHE A 106 5.10 -7.23 -3.28
N ASP A 107 5.03 -8.12 -2.29
CA ASP A 107 4.32 -7.90 -1.01
C ASP A 107 5.25 -7.26 0.05
N HIS A 108 6.57 -7.37 -0.14
CA HIS A 108 7.62 -6.82 0.72
C HIS A 108 8.91 -6.55 -0.07
N GLU A 109 9.82 -5.76 0.49
CA GLU A 109 11.07 -5.34 -0.15
C GLU A 109 12.27 -6.28 0.09
N HIS A 110 12.10 -7.53 0.55
CA HIS A 110 13.22 -8.37 1.03
C HIS A 110 13.89 -9.25 -0.06
N VAL A 111 13.39 -9.21 -1.30
CA VAL A 111 14.02 -9.99 -2.39
C VAL A 111 15.41 -9.43 -2.67
N PRO A 112 16.47 -10.28 -2.72
CA PRO A 112 17.83 -9.81 -2.95
C PRO A 112 17.97 -9.03 -4.26
N THR A 113 18.54 -7.82 -4.22
CA THR A 113 18.71 -6.94 -5.39
C THR A 113 19.43 -7.62 -6.54
N GLY A 114 20.50 -8.39 -6.24
CA GLY A 114 21.26 -9.13 -7.26
C GLY A 114 20.44 -10.19 -8.00
N LEU A 115 19.48 -10.83 -7.29
CA LEU A 115 18.55 -11.78 -7.91
C LEU A 115 17.59 -11.07 -8.86
N LEU A 116 17.09 -9.90 -8.48
CA LEU A 116 16.19 -9.11 -9.33
C LEU A 116 16.89 -8.61 -10.60
N HIS A 117 18.16 -8.18 -10.50
CA HIS A 117 18.95 -7.85 -11.68
C HIS A 117 19.17 -9.06 -12.60
N ALA A 118 19.40 -10.24 -12.04
CA ALA A 118 19.53 -11.46 -12.85
C ALA A 118 18.24 -11.77 -13.62
N LEU A 119 17.07 -11.59 -12.99
CA LEU A 119 15.76 -11.75 -13.64
C LEU A 119 15.57 -10.77 -14.80
N GLU A 120 15.90 -9.49 -14.62
CA GLU A 120 15.81 -8.49 -15.69
C GLU A 120 16.76 -8.82 -16.86
N HIS A 121 17.97 -9.31 -16.57
CA HIS A 121 18.90 -9.78 -17.61
C HIS A 121 18.36 -10.99 -18.40
N GLU A 122 17.52 -11.80 -17.79
CA GLU A 122 16.79 -12.89 -18.46
C GLU A 122 15.53 -12.41 -19.21
N GLY A 123 15.21 -11.11 -19.18
CA GLY A 123 14.06 -10.52 -19.85
C GLY A 123 12.75 -10.56 -19.06
N VAL A 124 12.81 -10.90 -17.77
CA VAL A 124 11.65 -10.80 -16.87
C VAL A 124 11.33 -9.34 -16.57
N VAL A 125 10.07 -8.98 -16.67
CA VAL A 125 9.60 -7.64 -16.28
C VAL A 125 9.43 -7.59 -14.77
N VAL A 126 10.19 -6.72 -14.08
CA VAL A 126 10.14 -6.51 -12.63
C VAL A 126 9.64 -5.09 -12.34
N ARG A 127 8.59 -4.95 -11.55
CA ARG A 127 7.97 -3.64 -11.24
C ARG A 127 7.56 -3.53 -9.76
N PRO A 128 8.17 -2.64 -8.97
CA PRO A 128 9.26 -1.72 -9.33
C PRO A 128 10.56 -2.47 -9.67
N GLY A 129 11.38 -1.89 -10.56
CA GLY A 129 12.67 -2.47 -10.94
C GLY A 129 13.69 -2.42 -9.79
N PRO A 130 14.73 -3.25 -9.82
CA PRO A 130 15.74 -3.35 -8.76
C PRO A 130 16.49 -2.04 -8.51
N ASN A 131 16.69 -1.21 -9.54
CA ASN A 131 17.33 0.11 -9.40
C ASN A 131 16.52 1.11 -8.57
N ALA A 132 15.20 0.96 -8.56
CA ALA A 132 14.32 1.73 -7.69
C ALA A 132 14.18 1.06 -6.32
N LEU A 133 13.91 -0.24 -6.30
CA LEU A 133 13.59 -0.99 -5.08
C LEU A 133 14.71 -0.94 -4.03
N VAL A 134 15.98 -0.81 -4.44
CA VAL A 134 17.14 -0.68 -3.54
C VAL A 134 16.96 0.46 -2.54
N TYR A 135 16.28 1.55 -2.90
CA TYR A 135 16.06 2.70 -2.02
C TYR A 135 14.98 2.46 -0.95
N ALA A 136 14.13 1.45 -1.12
CA ALA A 136 13.25 0.96 -0.06
C ALA A 136 13.91 -0.13 0.80
N GLN A 137 14.97 -0.79 0.29
CA GLN A 137 15.72 -1.84 1.00
C GLN A 137 16.84 -1.30 1.89
N ASP A 138 17.45 -0.17 1.49
CA ASP A 138 18.68 0.37 2.10
C ASP A 138 18.51 1.86 2.40
N LYS A 139 18.40 2.17 3.69
CA LYS A 139 18.18 3.55 4.17
C LYS A 139 19.36 4.47 3.87
N LEU A 140 20.60 3.96 3.87
CA LEU A 140 21.79 4.73 3.51
C LEU A 140 21.80 5.08 2.02
N ALA A 141 21.50 4.10 1.16
CA ALA A 141 21.37 4.34 -0.28
C ALA A 141 20.25 5.33 -0.58
N MET A 142 19.10 5.20 0.09
CA MET A 142 17.97 6.13 -0.01
C MET A 142 18.40 7.56 0.37
N ARG A 143 19.00 7.77 1.54
CA ARG A 143 19.43 9.10 2.01
C ARG A 143 20.44 9.73 1.07
N ALA A 144 21.44 8.95 0.64
CA ALA A 144 22.45 9.45 -0.30
C ALA A 144 21.78 9.92 -1.60
N ARG A 145 20.91 9.09 -2.19
CA ARG A 145 20.26 9.40 -3.46
C ARG A 145 19.29 10.57 -3.35
N LEU A 146 18.46 10.63 -2.31
CA LEU A 146 17.54 11.75 -2.09
C LEU A 146 18.28 13.06 -1.86
N SER A 147 19.40 13.03 -1.11
CA SER A 147 20.25 14.21 -0.90
C SER A 147 20.92 14.69 -2.19
N GLU A 148 21.42 13.76 -3.02
CA GLU A 148 21.99 14.07 -4.34
C GLU A 148 20.97 14.75 -5.26
N LEU A 149 19.72 14.29 -5.22
CA LEU A 149 18.61 14.86 -6.00
C LEU A 149 18.04 16.16 -5.39
N GLY A 150 18.50 16.56 -4.20
CA GLY A 150 18.02 17.77 -3.53
C GLY A 150 16.66 17.61 -2.84
N HIS A 151 16.19 16.39 -2.62
CA HIS A 151 14.96 16.16 -1.87
C HIS A 151 15.18 16.38 -0.37
N PRO A 152 14.21 16.97 0.35
CA PRO A 152 14.35 17.30 1.76
C PRO A 152 14.43 16.03 2.62
N CYS A 153 15.53 15.88 3.35
CA CYS A 153 15.78 14.83 4.32
C CYS A 153 16.20 15.43 5.66
N PRO A 154 16.02 14.74 6.80
CA PRO A 154 16.75 15.06 8.02
C PRO A 154 18.26 15.08 7.76
N ARG A 155 19.04 15.83 8.54
CA ARG A 155 20.50 15.68 8.50
C ARG A 155 20.84 14.25 8.89
N TRP A 156 21.81 13.65 8.19
CA TRP A 156 22.13 12.24 8.38
C TRP A 156 23.64 11.97 8.25
N TRP A 157 24.08 10.89 8.87
CA TRP A 157 25.47 10.40 8.86
C TRP A 157 25.46 8.88 8.66
N ARG A 158 26.44 8.40 7.92
CA ARG A 158 26.79 6.99 7.86
C ARG A 158 27.66 6.68 9.08
N VAL A 159 27.32 5.63 9.80
CA VAL A 159 28.03 5.21 11.00
C VAL A 159 28.46 3.76 10.84
N GLU A 160 29.77 3.52 10.87
CA GLU A 160 30.38 2.19 10.84
C GLU A 160 31.31 1.96 12.03
N THR A 161 31.76 3.05 12.66
CA THR A 161 32.70 3.04 13.79
C THR A 161 32.21 3.93 14.92
N GLU A 162 32.81 3.76 16.12
CA GLU A 162 32.56 4.66 17.25
C GLU A 162 32.94 6.13 16.90
N ALA A 163 34.02 6.35 16.17
CA ALA A 163 34.44 7.67 15.74
C ALA A 163 33.42 8.36 14.81
N ASP A 164 32.74 7.59 13.96
CA ASP A 164 31.66 8.11 13.12
C ASP A 164 30.47 8.56 13.99
N LEU A 165 30.10 7.74 14.98
CA LEU A 165 29.01 8.07 15.90
C LEU A 165 29.34 9.27 16.80
N GLU A 166 30.57 9.38 17.31
CA GLU A 166 31.05 10.57 18.03
C GLU A 166 30.93 11.84 17.18
N THR A 167 31.27 11.73 15.91
CA THR A 167 31.15 12.83 14.96
C THR A 167 29.71 13.23 14.76
N ALA A 168 28.82 12.25 14.52
CA ALA A 168 27.39 12.48 14.35
C ALA A 168 26.75 13.12 15.62
N LEU A 169 27.07 12.62 16.81
CA LEU A 169 26.59 13.17 18.08
C LEU A 169 27.04 14.62 18.26
N ARG A 170 28.33 14.90 18.02
CA ARG A 170 28.87 16.27 18.14
C ARG A 170 28.18 17.24 17.17
N GLU A 171 27.96 16.84 15.93
CA GLU A 171 27.37 17.68 14.88
C GLU A 171 25.86 17.84 14.99
N SER A 172 25.16 16.87 15.57
CA SER A 172 23.71 16.94 15.81
C SER A 172 23.32 17.70 17.09
N GLY A 173 24.27 17.92 17.98
CA GLY A 173 24.01 18.49 19.30
C GLY A 173 23.66 17.45 20.36
N GLY A 174 23.98 16.17 20.14
CA GLY A 174 23.88 15.10 21.13
C GLY A 174 22.54 14.38 21.20
N ASP A 175 21.70 14.48 20.19
CA ASP A 175 20.40 13.75 20.13
C ASP A 175 20.16 13.22 18.72
N LEU A 176 20.27 11.91 18.55
CA LEU A 176 20.18 11.21 17.28
C LEU A 176 19.15 10.11 17.31
N ILE A 177 18.64 9.80 16.12
CA ILE A 177 17.94 8.53 15.85
C ILE A 177 18.89 7.65 15.03
N LEU A 178 19.26 6.51 15.59
CA LEU A 178 20.07 5.50 14.93
C LEU A 178 19.16 4.41 14.34
N LYS A 179 19.42 4.07 13.07
CA LYS A 179 18.63 3.07 12.33
C LYS A 179 19.55 2.03 11.70
N THR A 180 19.13 0.77 11.67
CA THR A 180 19.80 -0.23 10.82
C THR A 180 19.61 0.17 9.36
N ALA A 181 20.67 0.09 8.56
CA ALA A 181 20.62 0.45 7.14
C ALA A 181 19.63 -0.45 6.37
N ARG A 182 19.57 -1.73 6.76
CA ARG A 182 18.69 -2.74 6.13
C ARG A 182 17.90 -3.52 7.19
N GLY A 183 16.75 -4.05 6.82
CA GLY A 183 15.98 -5.01 7.61
C GLY A 183 15.15 -4.45 8.77
N GLY A 184 15.13 -3.14 9.01
CA GLY A 184 14.25 -2.52 10.01
C GLY A 184 12.82 -2.32 9.47
N TYR A 185 11.82 -2.61 10.28
CA TYR A 185 10.39 -2.41 9.98
C TYR A 185 9.57 -2.28 11.28
N ASP A 186 8.42 -1.62 11.23
CA ASP A 186 7.47 -1.50 12.34
C ASP A 186 8.17 -1.17 13.69
N GLY A 187 9.05 -0.15 13.71
CA GLY A 187 9.79 0.29 14.90
C GLY A 187 11.00 -0.59 15.27
N HIS A 188 11.18 -1.75 14.63
CA HIS A 188 12.39 -2.56 14.82
C HIS A 188 13.58 -1.98 14.08
N GLY A 189 14.75 -1.99 14.70
CA GLY A 189 15.97 -1.44 14.10
C GLY A 189 16.02 0.10 14.12
N VAL A 190 15.36 0.74 15.10
CA VAL A 190 15.41 2.17 15.38
C VAL A 190 15.63 2.39 16.87
N MET A 191 16.55 3.29 17.24
CA MET A 191 16.79 3.67 18.62
C MET A 191 17.21 5.13 18.73
N ARG A 192 16.89 5.76 19.86
CA ARG A 192 17.43 7.07 20.22
C ARG A 192 18.80 6.90 20.85
N VAL A 193 19.73 7.77 20.50
CA VAL A 193 21.11 7.76 20.98
C VAL A 193 21.47 9.16 21.46
N GLU A 194 21.89 9.25 22.72
CA GLU A 194 22.38 10.48 23.35
C GLU A 194 23.86 10.37 23.73
N ALA A 195 24.39 9.14 23.80
CA ALA A 195 25.77 8.84 24.12
C ALA A 195 26.27 7.60 23.36
N LEU A 196 27.59 7.42 23.26
CA LEU A 196 28.18 6.24 22.58
C LEU A 196 27.74 4.91 23.18
N GLU A 197 27.59 4.90 24.50
CA GLU A 197 27.20 3.70 25.26
C GLU A 197 25.86 3.15 24.81
N ASP A 198 24.93 4.00 24.38
CA ASP A 198 23.60 3.62 23.94
C ASP A 198 23.63 2.70 22.70
N ALA A 199 24.63 2.89 21.84
CA ALA A 199 24.73 2.20 20.55
C ALA A 199 25.81 1.10 20.50
N ARG A 200 26.50 0.82 21.62
CA ARG A 200 27.64 -0.12 21.66
C ARG A 200 27.31 -1.48 21.04
N ASP A 201 26.22 -2.10 21.47
CA ASP A 201 25.78 -3.42 20.96
C ASP A 201 25.49 -3.40 19.44
N TRP A 202 25.08 -2.24 18.90
CA TRP A 202 24.80 -2.10 17.48
C TRP A 202 26.07 -1.94 16.66
N LEU A 203 27.05 -1.19 17.18
CA LEU A 203 28.36 -1.03 16.56
C LEU A 203 29.13 -2.36 16.54
N GLU A 204 29.07 -3.13 17.64
CA GLU A 204 29.71 -4.45 17.73
C GLU A 204 29.20 -5.47 16.68
N ARG A 205 27.99 -5.26 16.13
CA ARG A 205 27.47 -6.11 15.03
C ARG A 205 28.18 -5.87 13.71
N GLY A 206 28.99 -4.79 13.59
CA GLY A 206 29.78 -4.47 12.41
C GLY A 206 28.98 -4.21 11.13
N GLN A 207 27.72 -3.80 11.27
CA GLN A 207 26.85 -3.48 10.15
C GLN A 207 26.74 -1.96 10.00
N PRO A 208 26.75 -1.41 8.77
CA PRO A 208 26.54 0.03 8.58
C PRO A 208 25.19 0.49 9.15
N LEU A 209 25.21 1.63 9.83
CA LEU A 209 24.04 2.25 10.45
C LEU A 209 23.80 3.63 9.83
N LEU A 210 22.56 4.04 9.83
CA LEU A 210 22.13 5.40 9.51
C LEU A 210 21.87 6.14 10.82
N ALA A 211 22.62 7.22 11.09
CA ALA A 211 22.29 8.18 12.13
C ALA A 211 21.57 9.39 11.51
N GLU A 212 20.52 9.86 12.14
CA GLU A 212 19.76 11.04 11.71
C GLU A 212 19.58 12.01 12.88
N GLU A 213 19.54 13.30 12.59
CA GLU A 213 19.10 14.27 13.60
C GLU A 213 17.67 13.92 14.05
N ARG A 214 17.41 14.04 15.34
CA ARG A 214 16.06 13.87 15.84
C ARG A 214 15.19 15.03 15.40
N VAL A 215 14.27 14.76 14.47
CA VAL A 215 13.37 15.76 13.91
C VAL A 215 12.31 16.17 14.94
N PRO A 216 12.15 17.47 15.26
CA PRO A 216 11.08 17.95 16.11
C PRO A 216 9.77 18.11 15.30
N PHE A 217 9.23 16.98 14.80
CA PHE A 217 8.02 17.00 13.98
C PHE A 217 6.76 17.22 14.82
N VAL A 218 5.75 17.83 14.21
CA VAL A 218 4.41 18.00 14.80
C VAL A 218 3.49 16.84 14.48
N ARG A 219 3.74 16.14 13.34
CA ARG A 219 3.03 14.92 12.94
C ARG A 219 3.77 14.18 11.83
N GLU A 220 3.38 12.94 11.64
CA GLU A 220 3.79 12.12 10.52
C GLU A 220 2.73 12.16 9.41
N LEU A 221 3.19 12.39 8.18
CA LEU A 221 2.35 12.40 6.99
C LEU A 221 2.77 11.27 6.04
N SER A 222 1.85 10.87 5.16
CA SER A 222 2.17 9.99 4.05
C SER A 222 1.59 10.54 2.75
N ALA A 223 2.44 10.70 1.75
CA ALA A 223 2.07 11.07 0.39
C ALA A 223 2.22 9.83 -0.50
N GLN A 224 1.11 9.40 -1.09
CA GLN A 224 1.07 8.21 -1.93
C GLN A 224 0.94 8.59 -3.39
N VAL A 225 1.66 7.87 -4.25
CA VAL A 225 1.71 8.10 -5.68
C VAL A 225 1.80 6.76 -6.40
N ALA A 226 1.12 6.65 -7.52
CA ALA A 226 1.29 5.59 -8.50
C ALA A 226 1.95 6.15 -9.75
N ARG A 227 2.85 5.39 -10.35
CA ARG A 227 3.47 5.71 -11.63
C ARG A 227 3.52 4.46 -12.51
N ARG A 228 3.13 4.60 -13.78
CA ARG A 228 3.22 3.53 -14.77
C ARG A 228 4.46 3.68 -15.67
N PRO A 229 4.83 2.67 -16.47
CA PRO A 229 6.05 2.69 -17.31
C PRO A 229 6.13 3.90 -18.24
N GLY A 230 5.00 4.37 -18.78
CA GLY A 230 4.92 5.55 -19.64
C GLY A 230 5.14 6.89 -18.92
N GLY A 231 5.35 6.89 -17.60
CA GLY A 231 5.58 8.10 -16.80
C GLY A 231 4.31 8.79 -16.31
N GLU A 232 3.13 8.30 -16.64
CA GLU A 232 1.87 8.80 -16.08
C GLU A 232 1.84 8.61 -14.57
N ILE A 233 1.39 9.63 -13.83
CA ILE A 233 1.38 9.68 -12.37
C ILE A 233 -0.01 10.02 -11.86
N ALA A 234 -0.43 9.35 -10.78
CA ALA A 234 -1.60 9.69 -10.00
C ALA A 234 -1.22 9.79 -8.52
N THR A 235 -1.54 10.92 -7.87
CA THR A 235 -1.29 11.15 -6.44
C THR A 235 -2.58 11.04 -5.64
N TYR A 236 -2.48 10.55 -4.42
CA TYR A 236 -3.60 10.52 -3.47
C TYR A 236 -3.60 11.75 -2.55
N PRO A 237 -4.71 12.03 -1.86
CA PRO A 237 -4.70 12.96 -0.73
C PRO A 237 -3.62 12.56 0.29
N VAL A 238 -2.92 13.57 0.81
CA VAL A 238 -1.95 13.35 1.89
C VAL A 238 -2.68 12.90 3.14
N THR A 239 -2.16 11.88 3.81
CA THR A 239 -2.73 11.32 5.04
C THR A 239 -1.87 11.66 6.25
N GLU A 240 -2.50 11.73 7.42
CA GLU A 240 -1.83 11.74 8.71
C GLU A 240 -1.82 10.33 9.29
N SER A 241 -0.65 9.88 9.76
CA SER A 241 -0.51 8.59 10.45
C SER A 241 -0.14 8.80 11.91
N GLU A 242 -0.77 8.02 12.79
CA GLU A 242 -0.44 7.92 14.20
C GLU A 242 0.23 6.57 14.44
N GLN A 243 1.41 6.61 15.06
CA GLN A 243 2.13 5.39 15.45
C GLN A 243 1.82 5.03 16.90
N LYS A 244 1.74 3.74 17.19
CA LYS A 244 1.69 3.21 18.55
C LYS A 244 2.78 2.15 18.68
N ASP A 245 3.69 2.37 19.61
CA ASP A 245 4.86 1.48 19.82
C ASP A 245 5.66 1.24 18.52
N GLY A 246 5.81 2.27 17.68
CA GLY A 246 6.52 2.20 16.41
C GLY A 246 5.74 1.53 15.26
N VAL A 247 4.47 1.16 15.50
CA VAL A 247 3.61 0.52 14.51
C VAL A 247 2.50 1.48 14.12
N CYS A 248 2.26 1.68 12.83
CA CYS A 248 1.13 2.49 12.38
C CYS A 248 -0.17 1.95 12.95
N PHE A 249 -0.83 2.79 13.76
CA PHE A 249 -2.07 2.45 14.44
C PHE A 249 -3.29 3.04 13.74
N ARG A 250 -3.26 4.34 13.41
CA ARG A 250 -4.36 5.05 12.77
C ARG A 250 -3.88 5.86 11.57
N VAL A 251 -4.74 5.97 10.57
CA VAL A 251 -4.55 6.87 9.41
C VAL A 251 -5.82 7.66 9.19
N SER A 252 -5.69 8.98 9.08
CA SER A 252 -6.77 9.90 8.70
C SER A 252 -6.54 10.46 7.30
N ALA A 253 -7.53 10.38 6.46
CA ALA A 253 -7.51 10.84 5.08
C ALA A 253 -8.71 11.77 4.76
N PRO A 254 -8.46 12.98 4.23
CA PRO A 254 -7.16 13.65 4.15
C PRO A 254 -6.55 13.94 5.52
N ALA A 255 -5.28 14.38 5.58
CA ALA A 255 -4.62 14.78 6.83
C ALA A 255 -5.37 15.96 7.47
N PRO A 256 -5.83 15.86 8.75
CA PRO A 256 -6.59 16.90 9.40
C PRO A 256 -5.80 18.20 9.56
N ASN A 257 -6.45 19.34 9.31
CA ASN A 257 -5.86 20.68 9.47
C ASN A 257 -4.50 20.87 8.76
N LEU A 258 -4.22 20.08 7.72
CA LEU A 258 -3.02 20.25 6.90
C LEU A 258 -3.21 21.47 5.99
N ALA A 259 -2.27 22.41 6.04
CA ALA A 259 -2.30 23.57 5.17
C ALA A 259 -2.27 23.13 3.69
N PRO A 260 -3.11 23.69 2.80
CA PRO A 260 -3.19 23.29 1.39
C PRO A 260 -1.82 23.32 0.68
N GLU A 261 -0.98 24.29 1.03
CA GLU A 261 0.36 24.47 0.46
C GLU A 261 1.32 23.34 0.91
N VAL A 262 1.17 22.84 2.15
CA VAL A 262 1.96 21.70 2.65
C VAL A 262 1.48 20.42 1.96
N ALA A 263 0.17 20.23 1.83
CA ALA A 263 -0.39 19.09 1.11
C ALA A 263 0.09 19.05 -0.35
N GLU A 264 0.09 20.19 -1.04
CA GLU A 264 0.56 20.26 -2.43
C GLU A 264 2.07 19.98 -2.54
N ARG A 265 2.88 20.57 -1.64
CA ARG A 265 4.32 20.26 -1.59
C ARG A 265 4.59 18.76 -1.35
N ALA A 266 3.83 18.13 -0.45
CA ALA A 266 4.00 16.70 -0.16
C ALA A 266 3.64 15.83 -1.39
N ARG A 267 2.54 16.13 -2.09
CA ARG A 267 2.16 15.43 -3.33
C ARG A 267 3.21 15.62 -4.43
N THR A 268 3.64 16.86 -4.65
CA THR A 268 4.67 17.19 -5.65
C THR A 268 5.99 16.49 -5.33
N LEU A 269 6.40 16.48 -4.05
CA LEU A 269 7.60 15.78 -3.61
C LEU A 269 7.51 14.27 -3.91
N ALA A 270 6.39 13.63 -3.58
CA ALA A 270 6.20 12.21 -3.86
C ALA A 270 6.22 11.90 -5.36
N ALA A 271 5.58 12.74 -6.18
CA ALA A 271 5.58 12.62 -7.64
C ALA A 271 6.99 12.77 -8.23
N ASN A 272 7.77 13.74 -7.75
CA ASN A 272 9.14 13.94 -8.18
C ASN A 272 10.02 12.75 -7.79
N ILE A 273 9.94 12.27 -6.55
CA ILE A 273 10.69 11.08 -6.10
C ILE A 273 10.32 9.85 -6.95
N ALA A 274 9.03 9.63 -7.24
CA ALA A 274 8.60 8.51 -8.08
C ALA A 274 9.18 8.61 -9.50
N SER A 275 9.30 9.83 -10.04
CA SER A 275 9.89 10.08 -11.36
C SER A 275 11.41 9.91 -11.35
N ASP A 276 12.11 10.53 -10.40
CA ASP A 276 13.57 10.56 -10.30
C ASP A 276 14.17 9.18 -10.01
N LEU A 277 13.41 8.34 -9.30
CA LEU A 277 13.78 6.94 -9.00
C LEU A 277 13.15 5.94 -9.98
N GLU A 278 12.42 6.41 -10.99
CA GLU A 278 11.75 5.59 -12.02
C GLU A 278 10.88 4.46 -11.44
N VAL A 279 10.22 4.73 -10.30
CA VAL A 279 9.34 3.75 -9.65
C VAL A 279 8.17 3.41 -10.56
N VAL A 280 7.88 2.13 -10.76
CA VAL A 280 6.67 1.63 -11.42
C VAL A 280 5.84 0.84 -10.42
N GLY A 281 4.59 1.24 -10.24
CA GLY A 281 3.71 0.74 -9.18
C GLY A 281 3.37 1.84 -8.17
N MET A 282 2.96 1.44 -6.98
CA MET A 282 2.73 2.36 -5.85
C MET A 282 4.05 2.71 -5.16
N LEU A 283 4.17 3.98 -4.78
CA LEU A 283 5.15 4.50 -3.84
C LEU A 283 4.42 5.23 -2.72
N ALA A 284 4.71 4.90 -1.49
CA ALA A 284 4.37 5.70 -0.32
C ALA A 284 5.64 6.43 0.16
N VAL A 285 5.56 7.75 0.30
CA VAL A 285 6.59 8.59 0.88
C VAL A 285 6.12 9.01 2.26
N GLU A 286 6.76 8.47 3.30
CA GLU A 286 6.52 8.89 4.67
C GLU A 286 7.30 10.16 4.96
N LEU A 287 6.65 11.12 5.61
CA LEU A 287 7.14 12.46 5.80
C LEU A 287 6.99 12.90 7.26
N PHE A 288 7.95 13.69 7.73
CA PHE A 288 7.81 14.49 8.93
C PHE A 288 7.38 15.91 8.54
N GLU A 289 6.36 16.46 9.23
CA GLU A 289 6.03 17.88 9.17
C GLU A 289 6.63 18.63 10.35
N TYR A 290 7.42 19.66 10.08
CA TYR A 290 7.99 20.55 11.10
C TYR A 290 6.98 21.62 11.55
N PRO A 291 7.18 22.24 12.73
CA PRO A 291 6.30 23.32 13.23
C PRO A 291 6.14 24.51 12.28
N ASP A 292 7.12 24.74 11.42
CA ASP A 292 7.12 25.82 10.42
C ASP A 292 6.51 25.40 9.07
N GLY A 293 5.95 24.20 8.99
CA GLY A 293 5.32 23.64 7.80
C GLY A 293 6.32 23.08 6.77
N ARG A 294 7.63 23.07 7.03
CA ARG A 294 8.57 22.28 6.23
C ARG A 294 8.24 20.80 6.34
N ILE A 295 8.61 20.04 5.32
CA ILE A 295 8.50 18.58 5.32
C ILE A 295 9.86 17.96 5.01
N ALA A 296 10.10 16.77 5.55
CA ALA A 296 11.28 15.96 5.24
C ALA A 296 10.91 14.49 5.07
N VAL A 297 11.58 13.80 4.15
CA VAL A 297 11.35 12.37 3.89
C VAL A 297 11.87 11.55 5.07
N ASN A 298 10.98 10.71 5.63
CA ASN A 298 11.34 9.71 6.61
C ASN A 298 11.73 8.38 5.94
N GLU A 299 10.82 7.80 5.14
CA GLU A 299 11.00 6.48 4.53
C GLU A 299 10.26 6.37 3.20
N LEU A 300 10.70 5.42 2.36
CA LEU A 300 10.06 5.06 1.10
C LEU A 300 9.58 3.61 1.17
N ALA A 301 8.35 3.37 0.73
CA ALA A 301 7.83 2.02 0.52
C ALA A 301 7.36 1.89 -0.94
N MET A 302 8.00 1.00 -1.71
CA MET A 302 7.75 0.84 -3.15
C MET A 302 6.76 -0.28 -3.45
N ARG A 303 5.65 -0.26 -2.77
CA ARG A 303 4.51 -1.19 -2.83
C ARG A 303 3.28 -0.53 -2.21
N PRO A 304 2.09 -1.14 -2.29
CA PRO A 304 0.98 -0.73 -1.43
C PRO A 304 1.42 -0.67 0.03
N HIS A 305 1.04 0.40 0.73
CA HIS A 305 1.53 0.68 2.07
C HIS A 305 0.38 0.77 3.08
N ASN A 306 0.69 0.53 4.36
CA ASN A 306 -0.28 0.57 5.43
C ASN A 306 -1.02 1.92 5.53
N THR A 307 -0.30 3.02 5.32
CA THR A 307 -0.88 4.37 5.28
C THR A 307 -1.81 4.62 4.10
N GLY A 308 -1.90 3.69 3.14
CA GLY A 308 -2.80 3.72 1.98
C GLY A 308 -4.01 2.79 2.09
N HIS A 309 -4.15 2.00 3.15
CA HIS A 309 -5.26 1.04 3.25
C HIS A 309 -6.63 1.72 3.29
N TRP A 310 -6.72 2.94 3.81
CA TRP A 310 -7.93 3.75 3.80
C TRP A 310 -8.55 3.90 2.41
N SER A 311 -7.72 3.88 1.36
CA SER A 311 -8.15 4.05 -0.03
C SER A 311 -9.02 2.89 -0.56
N MET A 312 -9.00 1.72 0.10
CA MET A 312 -9.83 0.58 -0.31
C MET A 312 -11.32 0.91 -0.29
N ASP A 313 -11.74 1.71 0.68
CA ASP A 313 -13.13 2.10 0.85
C ASP A 313 -13.32 3.61 0.66
N GLY A 314 -12.26 4.38 0.86
CA GLY A 314 -12.27 5.84 0.90
C GLY A 314 -11.91 6.55 -0.39
N CYS A 315 -11.52 5.84 -1.46
CA CYS A 315 -11.23 6.38 -2.79
C CYS A 315 -12.01 5.67 -3.89
N VAL A 316 -12.15 6.33 -5.04
CA VAL A 316 -12.70 5.71 -6.25
C VAL A 316 -11.82 4.54 -6.69
N THR A 317 -10.50 4.72 -6.67
CA THR A 317 -9.53 3.66 -6.98
C THR A 317 -8.66 3.39 -5.76
N SER A 318 -8.63 2.15 -5.28
CA SER A 318 -7.78 1.77 -4.15
C SER A 318 -6.30 1.74 -4.52
N GLN A 319 -5.41 1.87 -3.54
CA GLN A 319 -3.97 1.71 -3.78
C GLN A 319 -3.61 0.33 -4.38
N PHE A 320 -4.40 -0.71 -4.09
CA PHE A 320 -4.16 -2.06 -4.60
C PHE A 320 -4.52 -2.18 -6.06
N GLU A 321 -5.67 -1.66 -6.45
CA GLU A 321 -6.09 -1.55 -7.85
C GLU A 321 -5.11 -0.67 -8.63
N GLN A 322 -4.75 0.49 -8.08
CA GLN A 322 -3.82 1.42 -8.71
C GLN A 322 -2.44 0.80 -8.92
N HIS A 323 -1.95 0.03 -7.94
CA HIS A 323 -0.70 -0.71 -8.06
C HIS A 323 -0.76 -1.73 -9.21
N LEU A 324 -1.82 -2.53 -9.28
CA LEU A 324 -2.01 -3.51 -10.34
C LEU A 324 -2.15 -2.85 -11.71
N ARG A 325 -2.89 -1.73 -11.81
CA ARG A 325 -2.95 -0.94 -13.05
C ARG A 325 -1.56 -0.48 -13.48
N ALA A 326 -0.78 0.08 -12.56
CA ALA A 326 0.55 0.57 -12.85
C ALA A 326 1.51 -0.56 -13.29
N VAL A 327 1.53 -1.69 -12.58
CA VAL A 327 2.44 -2.81 -12.90
C VAL A 327 2.02 -3.55 -14.16
N ALA A 328 0.72 -3.58 -14.49
CA ALA A 328 0.20 -4.16 -15.73
C ALA A 328 0.24 -3.18 -16.93
N ASP A 329 0.72 -1.96 -16.71
CA ASP A 329 0.73 -0.88 -17.71
C ASP A 329 -0.67 -0.48 -18.22
N LEU A 330 -1.68 -0.59 -17.35
CA LEU A 330 -3.04 -0.11 -17.58
C LEU A 330 -3.14 1.39 -17.24
N PRO A 331 -4.09 2.14 -17.82
CA PRO A 331 -4.37 3.53 -17.41
C PRO A 331 -4.62 3.65 -15.91
N LEU A 332 -4.05 4.67 -15.28
CA LEU A 332 -4.26 4.92 -13.85
C LEU A 332 -5.71 5.33 -13.57
N GLY A 333 -6.21 4.99 -12.38
CA GLY A 333 -7.55 5.30 -11.93
C GLY A 333 -7.65 6.63 -11.19
N ASP A 334 -8.88 7.09 -11.00
CA ASP A 334 -9.20 8.31 -10.26
C ASP A 334 -8.95 8.10 -8.76
N THR A 335 -8.19 8.99 -8.13
CA THR A 335 -7.82 8.95 -6.71
C THR A 335 -8.71 9.85 -5.84
N THR A 336 -9.85 10.30 -6.37
CA THR A 336 -10.80 11.16 -5.64
C THR A 336 -11.36 10.44 -4.42
N PRO A 337 -11.35 11.07 -3.23
CA PRO A 337 -12.00 10.53 -2.04
C PRO A 337 -13.51 10.36 -2.23
N THR A 338 -14.08 9.29 -1.67
CA THR A 338 -15.52 8.99 -1.70
C THR A 338 -16.29 9.61 -0.52
N ALA A 339 -15.59 10.14 0.49
CA ALA A 339 -16.15 10.82 1.65
C ALA A 339 -15.29 12.01 2.06
N ALA A 340 -15.83 12.91 2.87
CA ALA A 340 -15.08 14.05 3.42
C ALA A 340 -13.93 13.56 4.31
N TRP A 341 -14.18 12.52 5.10
CA TRP A 341 -13.20 11.89 5.99
C TRP A 341 -13.25 10.37 5.86
N THR A 342 -12.09 9.78 5.82
CA THR A 342 -11.91 8.34 5.95
C THR A 342 -10.87 8.09 7.03
N VAL A 343 -11.22 7.29 8.03
CA VAL A 343 -10.30 6.90 9.11
C VAL A 343 -10.12 5.40 9.10
N MET A 344 -8.87 4.97 9.01
CA MET A 344 -8.46 3.57 9.10
C MET A 344 -7.75 3.33 10.44
N VAL A 345 -8.12 2.25 11.13
CA VAL A 345 -7.51 1.81 12.39
C VAL A 345 -7.07 0.36 12.26
N ASN A 346 -5.79 0.09 12.51
CA ASN A 346 -5.26 -1.27 12.51
C ASN A 346 -5.70 -2.05 13.77
N THR A 347 -6.03 -3.33 13.59
CA THR A 347 -6.22 -4.27 14.68
C THR A 347 -4.88 -4.92 15.02
N LEU A 348 -4.29 -4.50 16.17
CA LEU A 348 -2.96 -4.90 16.62
C LEU A 348 -3.06 -5.87 17.79
N GLY A 349 -2.65 -7.13 17.59
CA GLY A 349 -2.81 -8.17 18.59
C GLY A 349 -4.29 -8.45 18.89
N SER A 350 -4.57 -9.37 19.82
CA SER A 350 -5.93 -9.62 20.31
C SER A 350 -5.88 -10.46 21.59
N THR A 351 -6.82 -10.21 22.49
CA THR A 351 -7.12 -11.09 23.62
C THR A 351 -8.12 -12.19 23.24
N ARG A 352 -8.80 -12.05 22.09
CA ARG A 352 -9.67 -13.08 21.51
C ARG A 352 -8.83 -14.03 20.67
N GLU A 353 -9.08 -15.33 20.80
CA GLU A 353 -8.50 -16.35 19.91
C GLU A 353 -9.15 -16.32 18.52
N ASN A 354 -10.46 -16.00 18.46
CA ASN A 354 -11.26 -15.97 17.25
C ASN A 354 -11.76 -14.54 16.93
N LEU A 355 -11.11 -13.90 15.97
CA LEU A 355 -11.50 -12.56 15.55
C LEU A 355 -12.88 -12.49 14.85
N ALA A 356 -13.40 -13.62 14.35
CA ALA A 356 -14.69 -13.63 13.65
C ALA A 356 -15.86 -13.27 14.56
N GLU A 357 -15.78 -13.54 15.85
CA GLU A 357 -16.80 -13.13 16.82
C GLU A 357 -16.78 -11.60 16.99
N GLY A 358 -15.61 -11.03 17.28
CA GLY A 358 -15.46 -9.58 17.39
C GLY A 358 -15.81 -8.83 16.12
N ALA A 359 -15.47 -9.40 14.94
CA ALA A 359 -15.87 -8.83 13.64
C ALA A 359 -17.40 -8.80 13.48
N ARG A 360 -18.07 -9.88 13.92
CA ARG A 360 -19.55 -9.96 13.86
C ARG A 360 -20.21 -8.94 14.79
N GLU A 361 -19.67 -8.78 16.00
CA GLU A 361 -20.12 -7.77 16.97
C GLU A 361 -19.89 -6.34 16.44
N ALA A 362 -18.69 -6.05 15.93
CA ALA A 362 -18.38 -4.73 15.37
C ALA A 362 -19.31 -4.35 14.21
N LEU A 363 -19.60 -5.28 13.29
CA LEU A 363 -20.53 -5.08 12.19
C LEU A 363 -22.00 -4.94 12.65
N ALA A 364 -22.38 -5.59 13.75
CA ALA A 364 -23.72 -5.43 14.32
C ALA A 364 -23.89 -4.07 15.01
N ASN A 365 -22.84 -3.59 15.68
CA ASN A 365 -22.82 -2.30 16.37
C ASN A 365 -22.79 -1.11 15.40
N ASP A 366 -22.04 -1.24 14.30
CA ASP A 366 -21.96 -0.23 13.25
C ASP A 366 -21.92 -0.88 11.85
N PRO A 367 -23.06 -0.99 11.16
CA PRO A 367 -23.11 -1.59 9.81
C PRO A 367 -22.44 -0.71 8.73
N GLY A 368 -22.04 0.52 9.06
CA GLY A 368 -21.36 1.43 8.13
C GLY A 368 -19.84 1.31 8.09
N ILE A 369 -19.23 0.50 8.97
CA ILE A 369 -17.78 0.25 8.91
C ILE A 369 -17.42 -0.77 7.85
N LYS A 370 -16.14 -0.76 7.46
CA LYS A 370 -15.53 -1.74 6.57
C LYS A 370 -14.45 -2.52 7.32
N LEU A 371 -14.42 -3.83 7.10
CA LEU A 371 -13.47 -4.72 7.77
C LEU A 371 -12.58 -5.44 6.75
N HIS A 372 -11.28 -5.44 7.03
CA HIS A 372 -10.27 -6.14 6.23
C HIS A 372 -9.42 -7.03 7.14
N LEU A 373 -9.84 -8.27 7.34
CA LEU A 373 -9.11 -9.25 8.14
C LEU A 373 -8.08 -10.00 7.29
N TYR A 374 -6.87 -10.15 7.83
CA TYR A 374 -5.74 -10.71 7.07
C TYR A 374 -5.63 -12.24 7.16
N GLY A 375 -6.49 -12.89 7.94
CA GLY A 375 -6.46 -14.36 8.09
C GLY A 375 -5.21 -14.87 8.80
N LYS A 376 -4.55 -14.05 9.60
CA LYS A 376 -3.34 -14.40 10.35
C LYS A 376 -3.68 -14.97 11.73
N SER A 377 -2.79 -15.83 12.25
CA SER A 377 -2.86 -16.28 13.65
C SER A 377 -2.65 -15.12 14.62
N VAL A 378 -3.39 -15.13 15.72
CA VAL A 378 -3.29 -14.12 16.78
C VAL A 378 -1.92 -14.21 17.46
N ARG A 379 -1.24 -13.06 17.56
CA ARG A 379 0.00 -12.85 18.32
C ARG A 379 0.03 -11.41 18.82
N ALA A 380 0.66 -11.18 19.97
CA ALA A 380 0.81 -9.83 20.53
C ALA A 380 1.47 -8.89 19.52
N GLY A 381 0.95 -7.68 19.37
CA GLY A 381 1.44 -6.64 18.47
C GLY A 381 1.29 -6.90 16.97
N ARG A 382 0.87 -8.10 16.54
CA ARG A 382 0.74 -8.45 15.12
C ARG A 382 -0.44 -7.71 14.49
N LYS A 383 -0.23 -7.12 13.28
CA LYS A 383 -1.31 -6.59 12.45
C LYS A 383 -2.19 -7.74 11.96
N LEU A 384 -3.43 -7.81 12.46
CA LEU A 384 -4.40 -8.88 12.17
C LEU A 384 -5.44 -8.48 11.14
N GLY A 385 -5.62 -7.19 10.93
CA GLY A 385 -6.55 -6.57 10.03
C GLY A 385 -6.58 -5.06 10.20
N HIS A 386 -7.56 -4.41 9.58
CA HIS A 386 -7.90 -3.02 9.84
C HIS A 386 -9.41 -2.80 9.68
N VAL A 387 -9.86 -1.72 10.29
CA VAL A 387 -11.21 -1.16 10.14
C VAL A 387 -11.12 0.16 9.42
N THR A 388 -12.04 0.42 8.50
CA THR A 388 -12.20 1.72 7.87
C THR A 388 -13.61 2.26 8.16
N ALA A 389 -13.71 3.50 8.63
CA ALA A 389 -14.94 4.26 8.72
C ALA A 389 -14.89 5.48 7.80
N LEU A 390 -16.04 5.80 7.21
CA LEU A 390 -16.23 6.96 6.35
C LEU A 390 -17.29 7.88 6.96
N GLY A 391 -17.11 9.19 6.81
CA GLY A 391 -18.06 10.17 7.35
C GLY A 391 -17.83 11.60 6.87
N SER A 392 -18.71 12.49 7.30
CA SER A 392 -18.61 13.94 7.05
C SER A 392 -17.98 14.71 8.22
N ASP A 393 -17.93 14.10 9.41
CA ASP A 393 -17.33 14.63 10.62
C ASP A 393 -16.15 13.74 11.05
N LEU A 394 -14.98 14.34 11.28
CA LEU A 394 -13.75 13.61 11.58
C LEU A 394 -13.81 12.90 12.93
N GLU A 395 -14.24 13.62 13.98
CA GLU A 395 -14.22 13.09 15.35
C GLU A 395 -15.15 11.88 15.47
N GLU A 396 -16.35 11.98 14.91
CA GLU A 396 -17.31 10.87 14.87
C GLU A 396 -16.79 9.70 14.04
N THR A 397 -16.16 9.98 12.89
CA THR A 397 -15.60 8.94 12.01
C THR A 397 -14.45 8.19 12.72
N GLU A 398 -13.59 8.92 13.41
CA GLU A 398 -12.50 8.32 14.19
C GLU A 398 -13.03 7.49 15.36
N ARG A 399 -14.00 8.02 16.12
CA ARG A 399 -14.64 7.30 17.22
C ARG A 399 -15.21 5.95 16.77
N ARG A 400 -15.90 5.94 15.63
CA ARG A 400 -16.48 4.73 15.02
C ARG A 400 -15.40 3.70 14.64
N ALA A 401 -14.34 4.14 13.95
CA ALA A 401 -13.26 3.26 13.54
C ALA A 401 -12.52 2.67 14.76
N ARG A 402 -12.22 3.48 15.78
CA ARG A 402 -11.56 3.03 17.02
C ARG A 402 -12.42 2.05 17.80
N ALA A 403 -13.72 2.35 18.00
CA ALA A 403 -14.65 1.47 18.72
C ALA A 403 -14.76 0.11 18.04
N ALA A 404 -14.90 0.07 16.72
CA ALA A 404 -14.98 -1.17 15.96
C ALA A 404 -13.68 -1.97 16.03
N ALA A 405 -12.50 -1.33 15.86
CA ALA A 405 -11.21 -2.00 15.99
C ALA A 405 -11.01 -2.59 17.39
N HIS A 406 -11.41 -1.86 18.44
CA HIS A 406 -11.36 -2.33 19.81
C HIS A 406 -12.26 -3.55 20.03
N THR A 407 -13.52 -3.51 19.60
CA THR A 407 -14.47 -4.62 19.70
C THR A 407 -13.92 -5.90 19.06
N ILE A 408 -13.24 -5.78 17.90
CA ILE A 408 -12.66 -6.94 17.20
C ILE A 408 -11.60 -7.64 18.04
N VAL A 409 -10.75 -6.89 18.75
CA VAL A 409 -9.58 -7.45 19.42
C VAL A 409 -9.79 -7.76 20.90
N THR A 410 -10.72 -7.08 21.59
CA THR A 410 -10.89 -7.26 23.06
C THR A 410 -12.17 -7.97 23.45
N GLY A 411 -13.23 -7.86 22.65
CA GLY A 411 -14.55 -8.41 23.00
C GLY A 411 -15.24 -7.73 24.19
N ASP A 412 -14.66 -6.68 24.73
CA ASP A 412 -15.33 -5.86 25.71
C ASP A 412 -16.13 -4.78 24.98
N GLU A 413 -17.42 -4.64 25.34
CA GLU A 413 -18.17 -3.43 25.04
C GLU A 413 -17.38 -2.29 25.66
N SER A 414 -16.92 -1.36 24.85
CA SER A 414 -16.14 -0.22 25.31
C SER A 414 -16.87 0.50 26.44
N LYS A 415 -16.45 0.24 27.67
CA LYS A 415 -16.71 1.14 28.79
C LYS A 415 -15.65 2.23 28.70
N GLU A 416 -15.98 3.29 27.94
CA GLU A 416 -15.49 4.64 28.15
C GLU A 416 -16.16 5.59 27.14
#